data_f8e2faaf7910224498aa6685075ae869
#
_entry.id   f8e2faaf7910224498aa6685075ae869
#
_cell.length_a   1.000
_cell.length_b   1.000
_cell.length_c   1.000
_cell.angle_alpha   90.00
_cell.angle_beta   90.00
_cell.angle_gamma   90.00
#
_symmetry.space_group_name_H-M   'P 1'
#
loop_
_entity.id
_entity.type
_entity.pdbx_description
1 polymer ?
#
loop_
_entity_poly.entity_id
_entity_poly.type
_entity_poly.pdbx_seq_one_letter_code
_entity_poly.pdbx_strand_id
1 'polypeptide(L)'
;AFDNIKNHTFFAMGYNVTDDFGRTGNTLSVVQKSGAISLLTLELQQKLKLGPLHWDNVITYQKSSDDMALPVPDLNIYTNLFLRFKIARVLKCDFGADARFFTKYYAPDYSPALGQYAVQTGNNRTEVGNYPIVNVYANFHLQRTRFFVMMSHINAGQGKPDYFLAPHYPLNQRIFRFGVSWNFYN
;
A
#
# COMPACT_ATOMS: atom_id res chain seq x y z
N ALA A 1 9.52 -9.62 -14.04
CA ALA A 1 10.74 -10.04 -13.35
C ALA A 1 10.53 -11.41 -12.71
N PHE A 2 11.61 -12.17 -12.64
CA PHE A 2 11.66 -13.43 -11.93
C PHE A 2 12.91 -13.40 -11.05
N ASP A 3 12.70 -13.36 -9.74
CA ASP A 3 13.75 -13.23 -8.76
C ASP A 3 13.91 -14.54 -7.98
N ASN A 4 15.16 -14.93 -7.74
CA ASN A 4 15.49 -16.10 -6.94
C ASN A 4 16.33 -15.65 -5.73
N ILE A 5 15.67 -15.60 -4.57
CA ILE A 5 16.22 -15.07 -3.32
C ILE A 5 16.80 -16.25 -2.53
N LYS A 6 18.11 -16.27 -2.33
CA LYS A 6 18.81 -17.29 -1.53
C LYS A 6 19.13 -16.74 -0.14
N ASN A 7 19.15 -17.62 0.86
CA ASN A 7 19.51 -17.27 2.24
C ASN A 7 18.68 -16.13 2.83
N HIS A 8 17.37 -16.12 2.51
CA HIS A 8 16.47 -15.09 3.02
C HIS A 8 16.37 -15.16 4.54
N THR A 9 16.72 -14.08 5.21
CA THR A 9 16.63 -13.92 6.67
C THR A 9 15.53 -12.91 6.99
N PHE A 10 14.61 -13.27 7.86
CA PHE A 10 13.49 -12.42 8.24
C PHE A 10 13.17 -12.54 9.73
N PHE A 11 12.52 -11.53 10.28
CA PHE A 11 11.93 -11.60 11.61
C PHE A 11 10.58 -12.31 11.52
N ALA A 12 10.35 -13.25 12.42
CA ALA A 12 9.10 -13.99 12.53
C ALA A 12 8.42 -13.69 13.87
N MET A 13 7.11 -13.44 13.82
CA MET A 13 6.28 -13.16 14.99
C MET A 13 5.16 -14.19 15.10
N GLY A 14 5.10 -14.89 16.23
CA GLY A 14 4.00 -15.78 16.60
C GLY A 14 3.11 -15.13 17.66
N TYR A 15 1.80 -15.25 17.50
CA TYR A 15 0.82 -14.71 18.43
C TYR A 15 0.26 -15.77 19.34
N ASN A 16 0.06 -15.43 20.62
CA ASN A 16 -0.54 -16.31 21.61
C ASN A 16 0.15 -17.68 21.68
N VAL A 17 1.48 -17.69 21.59
CA VAL A 17 2.30 -18.89 21.74
C VAL A 17 2.41 -19.20 23.24
N THR A 18 2.10 -20.42 23.63
CA THR A 18 2.25 -20.90 25.02
C THR A 18 3.61 -21.55 25.15
N ASP A 19 4.41 -21.09 26.11
CA ASP A 19 5.72 -21.68 26.43
C ASP A 19 5.60 -22.96 27.30
N ASP A 20 6.73 -23.61 27.54
CA ASP A 20 6.81 -24.84 28.35
C ASP A 20 6.36 -24.63 29.80
N PHE A 21 6.27 -23.40 30.27
CA PHE A 21 5.79 -23.04 31.61
C PHE A 21 4.31 -22.61 31.60
N GLY A 22 3.59 -22.77 30.47
CA GLY A 22 2.17 -22.44 30.35
C GLY A 22 1.89 -20.93 30.22
N ARG A 23 2.90 -20.10 29.98
CA ARG A 23 2.72 -18.65 29.76
C ARG A 23 2.41 -18.40 28.30
N THR A 24 1.34 -17.66 28.04
CA THR A 24 0.93 -17.30 26.67
C THR A 24 1.38 -15.89 26.36
N GLY A 25 2.03 -15.71 25.23
CA GLY A 25 2.50 -14.39 24.76
C GLY A 25 2.87 -14.41 23.28
N ASN A 26 3.29 -13.25 22.79
CA ASN A 26 3.83 -13.15 21.45
C ASN A 26 5.31 -13.49 21.45
N THR A 27 5.73 -14.32 20.50
CA THR A 27 7.13 -14.68 20.31
C THR A 27 7.72 -13.94 19.14
N LEU A 28 9.01 -13.66 19.22
CA LEU A 28 9.77 -13.01 18.17
C LEU A 28 11.07 -13.77 17.94
N SER A 29 11.33 -14.15 16.71
CA SER A 29 12.52 -14.90 16.35
C SER A 29 13.11 -14.41 15.02
N VAL A 30 14.39 -14.68 14.83
CA VAL A 30 15.06 -14.50 13.54
C VAL A 30 15.07 -15.86 12.84
N VAL A 31 14.56 -15.89 11.63
CA VAL A 31 14.49 -17.12 10.83
C VAL A 31 15.29 -16.93 9.56
N GLN A 32 16.13 -17.90 9.24
CA GLN A 32 16.82 -17.99 7.98
C GLN A 32 16.26 -19.16 7.17
N LYS A 33 15.77 -18.86 5.97
CA LYS A 33 15.29 -19.87 5.04
C LYS A 33 16.46 -20.60 4.41
N SER A 34 16.52 -21.92 4.53
CA SER A 34 17.59 -22.76 3.98
C SER A 34 17.50 -22.96 2.47
N GLY A 35 16.33 -22.74 1.86
CA GLY A 35 16.09 -22.88 0.42
C GLY A 35 15.98 -21.53 -0.29
N ALA A 36 15.98 -21.57 -1.61
CA ALA A 36 15.69 -20.40 -2.43
C ALA A 36 14.18 -20.12 -2.47
N ILE A 37 13.79 -18.86 -2.43
CA ILE A 37 12.44 -18.38 -2.66
C ILE A 37 12.38 -17.78 -4.05
N SER A 38 11.46 -18.22 -4.88
CA SER A 38 11.23 -17.65 -6.19
C SER A 38 10.07 -16.66 -6.12
N LEU A 39 10.27 -15.48 -6.67
CA LEU A 39 9.25 -14.44 -6.78
C LEU A 39 9.02 -14.12 -8.27
N LEU A 40 7.81 -14.35 -8.74
CA LEU A 40 7.36 -13.89 -10.06
C LEU A 40 6.65 -12.55 -9.87
N THR A 41 7.06 -11.53 -10.64
CA THR A 41 6.40 -10.22 -10.69
C THR A 41 6.09 -9.85 -12.13
N LEU A 42 4.83 -9.61 -12.42
CA LEU A 42 4.34 -9.08 -13.69
C LEU A 42 3.72 -7.72 -13.44
N GLU A 43 4.18 -6.71 -14.15
CA GLU A 43 3.66 -5.35 -14.03
C GLU A 43 3.15 -4.83 -15.37
N LEU A 44 1.93 -4.31 -15.39
CA LEU A 44 1.32 -3.61 -16.52
C LEU A 44 1.11 -2.15 -16.14
N GLN A 45 1.78 -1.26 -16.85
CA GLN A 45 1.54 0.17 -16.75
C GLN A 45 0.79 0.66 -18.00
N GLN A 46 -0.32 1.34 -17.81
CA GLN A 46 -1.13 1.89 -18.88
C GLN A 46 -1.45 3.35 -18.59
N LYS A 47 -1.23 4.21 -19.59
CA LYS A 47 -1.61 5.61 -19.55
C LYS A 47 -2.46 5.93 -20.76
N LEU A 48 -3.73 6.23 -20.54
CA LEU A 48 -4.68 6.63 -21.58
C LEU A 48 -4.94 8.12 -21.48
N LYS A 49 -5.04 8.75 -22.63
CA LYS A 49 -5.37 10.17 -22.75
C LYS A 49 -6.47 10.36 -23.79
N LEU A 50 -7.60 10.89 -23.36
CA LEU A 50 -8.75 11.19 -24.22
C LEU A 50 -9.10 12.68 -24.06
N GLY A 51 -8.48 13.52 -24.87
CA GLY A 51 -8.61 14.97 -24.71
C GLY A 51 -8.14 15.44 -23.33
N PRO A 52 -9.03 16.06 -22.52
CA PRO A 52 -8.70 16.48 -21.16
C PRO A 52 -8.69 15.33 -20.14
N LEU A 53 -9.30 14.19 -20.47
CA LEU A 53 -9.39 13.03 -19.59
C LEU A 53 -8.11 12.20 -19.66
N HIS A 54 -7.54 11.90 -18.50
CA HIS A 54 -6.38 11.04 -18.33
C HIS A 54 -6.74 9.89 -17.42
N TRP A 55 -6.28 8.68 -17.75
CA TRP A 55 -6.47 7.49 -16.95
C TRP A 55 -5.17 6.71 -16.89
N ASP A 56 -4.55 6.71 -15.72
CA ASP A 56 -3.28 6.05 -15.45
C ASP A 56 -3.54 4.82 -14.58
N ASN A 57 -3.05 3.66 -15.01
CA ASN A 57 -3.20 2.39 -14.31
C ASN A 57 -1.84 1.74 -14.11
N VAL A 58 -1.64 1.14 -12.95
CA VAL A 58 -0.55 0.22 -12.66
C VAL A 58 -1.16 -1.03 -12.03
N ILE A 59 -0.97 -2.16 -12.70
CA ILE A 59 -1.45 -3.46 -12.24
C ILE A 59 -0.23 -4.34 -12.04
N THR A 60 -0.03 -4.82 -10.83
CA THR A 60 1.11 -5.68 -10.49
C THR A 60 0.56 -7.02 -10.00
N TYR A 61 0.92 -8.08 -10.67
CA TYR A 61 0.71 -9.46 -10.22
C TYR A 61 2.01 -10.01 -9.66
N GLN A 62 1.95 -10.58 -8.46
CA GLN A 62 3.10 -11.17 -7.78
C GLN A 62 2.75 -12.55 -7.28
N LYS A 63 3.71 -13.47 -7.35
CA LYS A 63 3.56 -14.81 -6.76
C LYS A 63 4.87 -15.24 -6.14
N SER A 64 4.83 -15.46 -4.84
CA SER A 64 5.93 -16.06 -4.09
C SER A 64 5.81 -17.59 -4.10
N SER A 65 6.92 -18.28 -4.12
CA SER A 65 6.95 -19.73 -3.93
C SER A 65 6.84 -20.13 -2.45
N ASP A 66 6.98 -19.18 -1.55
CA ASP A 66 6.85 -19.37 -0.10
C ASP A 66 6.20 -18.15 0.55
N ASP A 67 4.87 -18.19 0.64
CA ASP A 67 4.06 -17.12 1.23
C ASP A 67 4.28 -16.99 2.75
N MET A 68 4.91 -17.97 3.39
CA MET A 68 5.26 -17.91 4.82
C MET A 68 6.54 -17.13 5.06
N ALA A 69 7.51 -17.19 4.16
CA ALA A 69 8.78 -16.51 4.30
C ALA A 69 8.80 -15.14 3.59
N LEU A 70 8.05 -15.03 2.49
CA LEU A 70 7.93 -13.81 1.70
C LEU A 70 6.44 -13.58 1.34
N PRO A 71 5.63 -13.10 2.28
CA PRO A 71 4.22 -12.83 2.03
C PRO A 71 4.06 -11.58 1.15
N VAL A 72 3.42 -11.75 0.00
CA VAL A 72 3.09 -10.67 -0.94
C VAL A 72 1.64 -10.80 -1.39
N PRO A 73 0.91 -9.70 -1.65
CA PRO A 73 -0.41 -9.78 -2.25
C PRO A 73 -0.29 -10.26 -3.70
N ASP A 74 -1.12 -11.21 -4.11
CA ASP A 74 -1.10 -11.73 -5.49
C ASP A 74 -1.40 -10.64 -6.53
N LEU A 75 -2.25 -9.69 -6.21
CA LEU A 75 -2.64 -8.61 -7.12
C LEU A 75 -2.62 -7.26 -6.40
N ASN A 76 -1.95 -6.30 -7.01
CA ASN A 76 -1.92 -4.90 -6.63
C ASN A 76 -2.43 -4.04 -7.78
N ILE A 77 -3.37 -3.14 -7.52
CA ILE A 77 -3.94 -2.25 -8.53
C ILE A 77 -3.84 -0.81 -8.00
N TYR A 78 -3.24 0.03 -8.79
CA TYR A 78 -3.34 1.48 -8.65
C TYR A 78 -4.01 2.04 -9.89
N THR A 79 -5.03 2.85 -9.73
CA THR A 79 -5.73 3.55 -10.80
C THR A 79 -5.91 5.01 -10.45
N ASN A 80 -5.70 5.89 -11.42
CA ASN A 80 -5.85 7.33 -11.26
C ASN A 80 -6.57 7.91 -12.47
N LEU A 81 -7.77 8.40 -12.27
CA LEU A 81 -8.60 9.03 -13.28
C LEU A 81 -8.68 10.53 -13.00
N PHE A 82 -8.26 11.37 -13.95
CA PHE A 82 -8.26 12.81 -13.75
C PHE A 82 -8.53 13.61 -15.03
N LEU A 83 -9.13 14.77 -14.82
CA LEU A 83 -9.34 15.78 -15.84
C LEU A 83 -8.25 16.84 -15.75
N ARG A 84 -7.57 17.11 -16.88
CA ARG A 84 -6.54 18.15 -17.01
C ARG A 84 -6.96 19.20 -17.99
N PHE A 85 -7.08 20.43 -17.55
CA PHE A 85 -7.43 21.58 -18.38
C PHE A 85 -6.79 22.86 -17.88
N LYS A 86 -6.95 23.94 -18.65
CA LYS A 86 -6.44 25.28 -18.31
C LYS A 86 -7.58 26.26 -18.22
N ILE A 87 -7.62 27.05 -17.14
CA ILE A 87 -8.51 28.21 -17.00
C ILE A 87 -7.72 29.46 -17.40
N ALA A 88 -8.34 30.31 -18.22
CA ALA A 88 -7.77 31.56 -18.74
C ALA A 88 -6.34 31.37 -19.33
N ARG A 89 -6.02 30.19 -19.87
CA ARG A 89 -4.73 29.80 -20.46
C ARG A 89 -3.53 29.78 -19.47
N VAL A 90 -3.69 30.21 -18.23
CA VAL A 90 -2.61 30.35 -17.23
C VAL A 90 -2.73 29.36 -16.09
N LEU A 91 -3.92 29.14 -15.54
CA LEU A 91 -4.14 28.24 -14.43
C LEU A 91 -4.33 26.80 -14.94
N LYS A 92 -3.35 25.92 -14.71
CA LYS A 92 -3.50 24.49 -14.98
C LYS A 92 -4.23 23.84 -13.82
N CYS A 93 -5.29 23.11 -14.14
CA CYS A 93 -6.12 22.40 -13.16
C CYS A 93 -6.11 20.91 -13.45
N ASP A 94 -5.86 20.11 -12.42
CA ASP A 94 -6.02 18.65 -12.42
C ASP A 94 -7.03 18.28 -11.34
N PHE A 95 -8.19 17.72 -11.73
CA PHE A 95 -9.21 17.18 -10.82
C PHE A 95 -9.28 15.69 -11.02
N GLY A 96 -9.13 14.94 -9.97
CA GLY A 96 -9.08 13.49 -10.09
C GLY A 96 -9.43 12.71 -8.85
N ALA A 97 -9.52 11.41 -9.07
CA ALA A 97 -9.62 10.40 -8.05
C ALA A 97 -8.59 9.31 -8.30
N ASP A 98 -7.92 8.87 -7.26
CA ASP A 98 -7.08 7.70 -7.30
C ASP A 98 -7.63 6.60 -6.37
N ALA A 99 -7.39 5.35 -6.75
CA ALA A 99 -7.75 4.20 -5.95
C ALA A 99 -6.58 3.21 -5.91
N ARG A 100 -6.39 2.63 -4.73
CA ARG A 100 -5.43 1.54 -4.49
C ARG A 100 -6.16 0.35 -3.94
N PHE A 101 -5.87 -0.81 -4.51
CA PHE A 101 -6.44 -2.08 -4.10
C PHE A 101 -5.34 -3.14 -4.10
N PHE A 102 -5.38 -4.03 -3.13
CA PHE A 102 -4.57 -5.24 -3.13
C PHE A 102 -5.37 -6.42 -2.55
N THR A 103 -5.09 -7.61 -3.05
CA THR A 103 -5.71 -8.86 -2.59
C THR A 103 -5.30 -9.18 -1.17
N LYS A 104 -6.10 -9.97 -0.48
CA LYS A 104 -5.78 -10.44 0.88
C LYS A 104 -4.49 -11.23 0.92
N TYR A 105 -3.70 -10.98 1.95
CA TYR A 105 -2.50 -11.74 2.29
C TYR A 105 -2.17 -11.56 3.78
N TYR A 106 -1.28 -12.39 4.29
CA TYR A 106 -0.77 -12.26 5.65
C TYR A 106 0.39 -11.26 5.69
N ALA A 107 0.07 -9.98 5.70
CA ALA A 107 1.10 -8.94 5.73
C ALA A 107 2.00 -9.08 6.96
N PRO A 108 3.29 -8.73 6.84
CA PRO A 108 4.16 -8.60 8.00
C PRO A 108 3.58 -7.61 9.00
N ASP A 109 3.63 -7.94 10.29
CA ASP A 109 3.16 -7.08 11.36
C ASP A 109 4.30 -6.25 11.94
N TYR A 110 3.99 -5.04 12.38
CA TYR A 110 4.99 -4.16 12.95
C TYR A 110 5.26 -4.51 14.42
N SER A 111 6.52 -4.77 14.74
CA SER A 111 6.98 -5.01 16.10
C SER A 111 7.60 -3.72 16.68
N PRO A 112 6.94 -3.05 17.64
CA PRO A 112 7.50 -1.86 18.30
C PRO A 112 8.81 -2.16 19.04
N ALA A 113 8.96 -3.38 19.55
CA ALA A 113 10.16 -3.80 20.28
C ALA A 113 11.41 -3.86 19.38
N LEU A 114 11.23 -4.17 18.09
CA LEU A 114 12.31 -4.19 17.10
C LEU A 114 12.39 -2.90 16.28
N GLY A 115 11.32 -2.12 16.22
CA GLY A 115 11.18 -1.02 15.27
C GLY A 115 11.10 -1.51 13.81
N GLN A 116 10.71 -2.77 13.58
CA GLN A 116 10.71 -3.40 12.25
C GLN A 116 9.49 -4.29 12.03
N TYR A 117 9.26 -4.65 10.77
CA TYR A 117 8.21 -5.61 10.39
C TYR A 117 8.71 -7.04 10.55
N ALA A 118 7.84 -7.90 11.08
CA ALA A 118 8.06 -9.33 11.26
C ALA A 118 6.96 -10.13 10.55
N VAL A 119 7.34 -11.21 9.89
CA VAL A 119 6.39 -12.10 9.22
C VAL A 119 5.56 -12.83 10.26
N GLN A 120 4.25 -12.88 10.06
CA GLN A 120 3.34 -13.59 10.95
C GLN A 120 3.50 -15.11 10.82
N THR A 121 3.61 -15.81 11.95
CA THR A 121 3.73 -17.25 12.00
C THR A 121 2.67 -17.86 12.94
N GLY A 122 2.45 -19.17 12.81
CA GLY A 122 1.46 -19.90 13.63
C GLY A 122 0.03 -19.79 13.07
N ASN A 123 -0.96 -20.13 13.90
CA ASN A 123 -2.35 -20.28 13.50
C ASN A 123 -3.19 -18.99 13.69
N ASN A 124 -2.69 -18.03 14.47
CA ASN A 124 -3.42 -16.80 14.82
C ASN A 124 -2.98 -15.61 13.96
N ARG A 125 -2.75 -15.84 12.67
CA ARG A 125 -2.36 -14.81 11.71
C ARG A 125 -3.57 -13.97 11.28
N THR A 126 -3.34 -12.69 11.03
CA THR A 126 -4.35 -11.74 10.56
C THR A 126 -4.11 -11.42 9.09
N GLU A 127 -5.13 -11.66 8.26
CA GLU A 127 -5.12 -11.22 6.87
C GLU A 127 -5.47 -9.75 6.76
N VAL A 128 -4.81 -9.05 5.84
CA VAL A 128 -5.13 -7.67 5.46
C VAL A 128 -5.33 -7.58 3.96
N GLY A 129 -6.07 -6.55 3.51
CA GLY A 129 -6.31 -6.32 2.09
C GLY A 129 -7.78 -6.52 1.69
N ASN A 130 -8.01 -6.62 0.39
CA ASN A 130 -9.34 -6.75 -0.23
C ASN A 130 -10.26 -5.54 0.04
N TYR A 131 -9.66 -4.39 0.28
CA TYR A 131 -10.34 -3.12 0.52
C TYR A 131 -9.74 -2.03 -0.38
N PRO A 132 -10.54 -1.37 -1.24
CA PRO A 132 -10.06 -0.26 -2.05
C PRO A 132 -9.94 1.00 -1.21
N ILE A 133 -8.80 1.68 -1.26
CA ILE A 133 -8.57 2.98 -0.64
C ILE A 133 -8.72 4.03 -1.73
N VAL A 134 -9.73 4.90 -1.61
CA VAL A 134 -10.06 5.91 -2.62
C VAL A 134 -9.77 7.30 -2.10
N ASN A 135 -9.08 8.09 -2.91
CA ASN A 135 -8.81 9.51 -2.65
C ASN A 135 -9.38 10.36 -3.76
N VAL A 136 -9.75 11.59 -3.45
CA VAL A 136 -10.11 12.61 -4.45
C VAL A 136 -9.24 13.84 -4.24
N TYR A 137 -8.87 14.50 -5.33
CA TYR A 137 -7.97 15.63 -5.26
C TYR A 137 -8.24 16.68 -6.33
N ALA A 138 -7.80 17.91 -6.04
CA ALA A 138 -7.70 19.00 -6.98
C ALA A 138 -6.32 19.65 -6.87
N ASN A 139 -5.61 19.77 -7.99
CA ASN A 139 -4.34 20.45 -8.08
C ASN A 139 -4.47 21.66 -9.01
N PHE A 140 -3.91 22.78 -8.59
CA PHE A 140 -3.90 24.04 -9.33
C PHE A 140 -2.46 24.51 -9.47
N HIS A 141 -2.01 24.76 -10.69
CA HIS A 141 -0.68 25.31 -10.96
C HIS A 141 -0.82 26.68 -11.64
N LEU A 142 -0.36 27.69 -10.95
CA LEU A 142 -0.30 29.04 -11.45
C LEU A 142 1.18 29.48 -11.47
N GLN A 143 1.77 29.47 -12.65
CA GLN A 143 3.20 29.81 -12.85
C GLN A 143 4.13 29.05 -11.89
N ARG A 144 4.60 29.70 -10.81
CA ARG A 144 5.52 29.15 -9.82
C ARG A 144 4.82 28.59 -8.58
N THR A 145 3.51 28.81 -8.47
CA THR A 145 2.71 28.41 -7.30
C THR A 145 1.86 27.20 -7.63
N ARG A 146 1.87 26.23 -6.74
CA ARG A 146 0.98 25.09 -6.76
C ARG A 146 0.11 25.09 -5.52
N PHE A 147 -1.19 25.00 -5.71
CA PHE A 147 -2.17 24.74 -4.64
C PHE A 147 -2.69 23.32 -4.81
N PHE A 148 -2.93 22.65 -3.72
CA PHE A 148 -3.61 21.37 -3.77
C PHE A 148 -4.62 21.24 -2.64
N VAL A 149 -5.68 20.53 -2.93
CA VAL A 149 -6.72 20.09 -2.00
C VAL A 149 -6.93 18.61 -2.22
N MET A 150 -6.99 17.83 -1.16
CA MET A 150 -7.18 16.39 -1.23
C MET A 150 -8.04 15.92 -0.08
N MET A 151 -8.95 15.01 -0.37
CA MET A 151 -9.64 14.21 0.65
C MET A 151 -9.18 12.76 0.48
N SER A 152 -8.43 12.29 1.45
CA SER A 152 -7.93 10.93 1.48
C SER A 152 -8.96 10.01 2.11
N HIS A 153 -9.02 8.76 1.61
CA HIS A 153 -9.83 7.68 2.15
C HIS A 153 -11.32 8.06 2.26
N ILE A 154 -11.88 8.58 1.14
CA ILE A 154 -13.28 9.07 1.12
C ILE A 154 -14.30 7.98 1.45
N ASN A 155 -13.97 6.73 1.18
CA ASN A 155 -14.79 5.56 1.45
C ASN A 155 -14.58 4.98 2.86
N ALA A 156 -13.83 5.63 3.75
CA ALA A 156 -13.70 5.21 5.14
C ALA A 156 -15.07 5.12 5.83
N GLY A 157 -15.27 4.02 6.55
CA GLY A 157 -16.54 3.73 7.23
C GLY A 157 -17.63 3.13 6.33
N GLN A 158 -17.35 2.84 5.06
CA GLN A 158 -18.25 2.11 4.18
C GLN A 158 -17.88 0.62 4.17
N GLY A 159 -18.82 -0.24 4.52
CA GLY A 159 -18.63 -1.68 4.60
C GLY A 159 -17.92 -2.13 5.88
N LYS A 160 -17.24 -3.28 5.80
CA LYS A 160 -16.42 -3.77 6.92
C LYS A 160 -15.18 -2.88 7.07
N PRO A 161 -14.78 -2.52 8.31
CA PRO A 161 -13.63 -1.66 8.55
C PRO A 161 -12.29 -2.41 8.40
N ASP A 162 -12.09 -3.11 7.27
CA ASP A 162 -10.89 -3.91 6.98
C ASP A 162 -9.80 -3.09 6.26
N TYR A 163 -9.67 -1.81 6.60
CA TYR A 163 -8.70 -0.91 5.99
C TYR A 163 -7.36 -0.87 6.75
N PHE A 164 -6.69 -2.02 6.74
CA PHE A 164 -5.37 -2.20 7.33
C PHE A 164 -4.31 -2.33 6.23
N LEU A 165 -3.18 -1.65 6.37
CA LEU A 165 -1.97 -1.89 5.58
C LEU A 165 -0.99 -2.81 6.29
N ALA A 166 -1.03 -2.82 7.62
CA ALA A 166 -0.33 -3.77 8.47
C ALA A 166 -1.32 -4.27 9.53
N PRO A 167 -1.21 -5.52 9.97
CA PRO A 167 -2.03 -6.06 11.04
C PRO A 167 -2.01 -5.13 12.26
N HIS A 168 -3.15 -4.99 12.95
CA HIS A 168 -3.32 -4.19 14.17
C HIS A 168 -3.12 -2.66 14.02
N TYR A 169 -2.72 -2.17 12.82
CA TYR A 169 -2.52 -0.74 12.54
C TYR A 169 -3.51 -0.28 11.46
N PRO A 170 -4.70 0.20 11.85
CA PRO A 170 -5.69 0.69 10.91
C PRO A 170 -5.21 1.97 10.23
N LEU A 171 -5.58 2.12 8.97
CA LEU A 171 -5.42 3.39 8.27
C LEU A 171 -6.25 4.48 8.94
N ASN A 172 -5.77 5.71 8.81
CA ASN A 172 -6.55 6.88 9.20
C ASN A 172 -7.89 6.89 8.46
N GLN A 173 -8.91 7.38 9.13
CA GLN A 173 -10.19 7.68 8.53
C GLN A 173 -10.05 8.78 7.47
N ARG A 174 -11.15 9.40 7.06
CA ARG A 174 -11.12 10.51 6.10
C ARG A 174 -10.25 11.66 6.61
N ILE A 175 -9.30 12.08 5.79
CA ILE A 175 -8.44 13.22 6.09
C ILE A 175 -8.55 14.23 4.97
N PHE A 176 -8.93 15.44 5.33
CA PHE A 176 -8.83 16.59 4.44
C PHE A 176 -7.43 17.20 4.54
N ARG A 177 -6.81 17.42 3.38
CA ARG A 177 -5.47 18.01 3.26
C ARG A 177 -5.51 19.13 2.25
N PHE A 178 -4.81 20.21 2.55
CA PHE A 178 -4.56 21.27 1.59
C PHE A 178 -3.14 21.79 1.77
N GLY A 179 -2.60 22.39 0.75
CA GLY A 179 -1.27 22.99 0.84
C GLY A 179 -0.94 23.88 -0.34
N VAL A 180 0.10 24.65 -0.15
CA VAL A 180 0.67 25.59 -1.13
C VAL A 180 2.15 25.29 -1.23
N SER A 181 2.65 25.20 -2.47
CA SER A 181 4.06 25.08 -2.76
C SER A 181 4.45 26.21 -3.72
N TRP A 182 5.51 26.91 -3.38
CA TRP A 182 6.03 28.01 -4.18
C TRP A 182 7.51 27.80 -4.50
N ASN A 183 7.86 27.89 -5.78
CA ASN A 183 9.25 27.83 -6.22
C ASN A 183 9.85 29.23 -6.24
N PHE A 184 10.83 29.49 -5.36
CA PHE A 184 11.53 30.77 -5.24
C PHE A 184 12.62 30.97 -6.28
N TYR A 185 13.10 29.89 -6.90
CA TYR A 185 14.18 29.94 -7.90
C TYR A 185 13.66 29.86 -9.33
N ASN A 186 14.39 30.50 -10.24
CA ASN A 186 14.13 30.44 -11.69
C ASN A 186 14.63 29.14 -12.30
#